data_277edbcf1adda7c2b1f1c001982b7746
#
_entry.id   277edbcf1adda7c2b1f1c001982b7746
#
_cell.length_a   1.000
_cell.length_b   1.000
_cell.length_c   1.000
_cell.angle_alpha   90.00
_cell.angle_beta   90.00
_cell.angle_gamma   90.00
#
_symmetry.space_group_name_H-M   'P 1'
#
loop_
_entity.id
_entity.type
_entity.pdbx_description
1 polymer ?
#
loop_
_entity_poly.entity_id
_entity_poly.type
_entity_poly.pdbx_seq_one_letter_code
_entity_poly.pdbx_strand_id
1 'polypeptide(L)'
;LSGKKEVFKSIQKKFVGIYVCGPTVYNNVHLGNCRTFISFDIIYRYLLHLGYKVRYVRNITDVGHLEDDLENGEDRIIKKARTEKIEPMEVVQLYTVDFHKVLNLFNILPPNIEPTATGHIIEQIEIIKSILKKGYAYEINGSVYFDVSKFDNSYKYGKLSKRNIEDLISNTRSLEGQSDKKSPQDFALWKKAEPQHIMRWKSPWSDGFPGWHIECTAMSRKYLGEKFDIHGGGLDLKFPHHECEIAQSEACLLYTSDAADDLVC
;
A
#
# COMPACT_ATOMS: atom_id res chain seq x y z
N LEU A 1 15.41 10.03 0.91
CA LEU A 1 16.16 9.12 1.78
C LEU A 1 17.38 9.78 2.43
N SER A 2 18.01 10.76 1.76
CA SER A 2 19.18 11.47 2.28
C SER A 2 18.89 12.36 3.51
N GLY A 3 17.65 12.79 3.70
CA GLY A 3 17.27 13.77 4.73
C GLY A 3 17.80 15.19 4.47
N LYS A 4 18.32 15.45 3.28
CA LYS A 4 18.87 16.74 2.88
C LYS A 4 17.94 17.42 1.86
N LYS A 5 18.01 18.75 1.77
CA LYS A 5 17.34 19.50 0.72
C LYS A 5 18.12 19.31 -0.59
N GLU A 6 17.43 18.87 -1.62
CA GLU A 6 17.98 18.63 -2.96
C GLU A 6 17.16 19.33 -4.02
N VAL A 7 17.75 19.59 -5.17
CA VAL A 7 17.03 20.16 -6.31
C VAL A 7 16.19 19.08 -6.95
N PHE A 8 14.87 19.26 -6.97
CA PHE A 8 13.96 18.32 -7.63
C PHE A 8 14.23 18.26 -9.15
N LYS A 9 14.39 17.06 -9.67
CA LYS A 9 14.52 16.77 -11.10
C LYS A 9 13.53 15.68 -11.47
N SER A 10 12.55 16.01 -12.32
CA SER A 10 11.60 14.98 -12.79
C SER A 10 12.29 13.96 -13.69
N ILE A 11 11.87 12.70 -13.61
CA ILE A 11 12.34 11.59 -14.44
C ILE A 11 12.08 11.90 -15.93
N GLN A 12 10.90 12.39 -16.25
CA GLN A 12 10.57 12.89 -17.58
C GLN A 12 10.53 14.42 -17.57
N LYS A 13 11.19 15.03 -18.55
CA LYS A 13 11.22 16.49 -18.68
C LYS A 13 9.79 17.08 -18.68
N LYS A 14 9.52 18.00 -17.75
CA LYS A 14 8.23 18.68 -17.57
C LYS A 14 7.02 17.75 -17.29
N PHE A 15 7.24 16.52 -16.90
CA PHE A 15 6.19 15.61 -16.45
C PHE A 15 6.54 15.09 -15.06
N VAL A 16 5.55 14.98 -14.19
CA VAL A 16 5.72 14.44 -12.83
C VAL A 16 4.61 13.43 -12.55
N GLY A 17 5.01 12.22 -12.16
CA GLY A 17 4.12 11.20 -11.64
C GLY A 17 4.08 11.27 -10.11
N ILE A 18 2.88 11.41 -9.54
CA ILE A 18 2.65 11.40 -8.09
C ILE A 18 1.71 10.26 -7.74
N TYR A 19 2.10 9.43 -6.79
CA TYR A 19 1.20 8.49 -6.14
C TYR A 19 1.06 8.85 -4.66
N VAL A 20 -0.16 8.89 -4.16
CA VAL A 20 -0.43 9.12 -2.73
C VAL A 20 -1.32 8.00 -2.21
N CYS A 21 -0.89 7.32 -1.16
CA CYS A 21 -1.70 6.32 -0.49
C CYS A 21 -2.98 6.96 0.05
N GLY A 22 -4.11 6.44 -0.41
CA GLY A 22 -5.44 6.92 -0.08
C GLY A 22 -5.99 6.31 1.21
N PRO A 23 -7.23 6.62 1.58
CA PRO A 23 -7.83 6.12 2.80
C PRO A 23 -8.36 4.70 2.65
N THR A 24 -8.44 3.97 3.77
CA THR A 24 -9.35 2.84 3.90
C THR A 24 -10.73 3.37 4.27
N VAL A 25 -11.72 3.08 3.42
CA VAL A 25 -13.05 3.70 3.49
C VAL A 25 -14.01 2.89 4.36
N TYR A 26 -13.77 2.87 5.68
CA TYR A 26 -14.62 2.21 6.66
C TYR A 26 -15.17 3.15 7.76
N ASN A 27 -14.68 4.39 7.80
CA ASN A 27 -15.09 5.39 8.79
C ASN A 27 -14.88 6.81 8.25
N ASN A 28 -15.45 7.80 8.93
CA ASN A 28 -15.23 9.21 8.62
C ASN A 28 -13.75 9.57 8.74
N VAL A 29 -13.28 10.41 7.83
CA VAL A 29 -11.92 10.93 7.91
C VAL A 29 -11.78 11.94 9.04
N HIS A 30 -10.64 11.92 9.71
CA HIS A 30 -10.30 12.88 10.75
C HIS A 30 -9.23 13.88 10.27
N LEU A 31 -8.98 14.93 11.04
CA LEU A 31 -8.03 15.99 10.65
C LEU A 31 -6.62 15.48 10.32
N GLY A 32 -6.17 14.38 10.94
CA GLY A 32 -4.89 13.75 10.62
C GLY A 32 -4.85 13.26 9.17
N ASN A 33 -5.90 12.60 8.70
CA ASN A 33 -6.01 12.17 7.29
C ASN A 33 -6.05 13.39 6.37
N CYS A 34 -6.87 14.40 6.70
CA CYS A 34 -7.00 15.62 5.90
C CYS A 34 -5.66 16.35 5.76
N ARG A 35 -4.85 16.41 6.84
CA ARG A 35 -3.52 17.02 6.80
C ARG A 35 -2.62 16.39 5.73
N THR A 36 -2.64 15.08 5.59
CA THR A 36 -1.89 14.38 4.54
C THR A 36 -2.32 14.86 3.16
N PHE A 37 -3.63 14.82 2.87
CA PHE A 37 -4.14 15.21 1.55
C PHE A 37 -3.97 16.70 1.24
N ILE A 38 -4.09 17.60 2.24
CA ILE A 38 -3.76 19.02 2.10
C ILE A 38 -2.29 19.20 1.73
N SER A 39 -1.39 18.47 2.40
CA SER A 39 0.06 18.58 2.12
C SER A 39 0.39 18.20 0.69
N PHE A 40 -0.20 17.10 0.19
CA PHE A 40 0.00 16.67 -1.20
C PHE A 40 -0.73 17.55 -2.22
N ASP A 41 -1.86 18.15 -1.86
CA ASP A 41 -2.52 19.16 -2.70
C ASP A 41 -1.65 20.41 -2.90
N ILE A 42 -0.96 20.87 -1.85
CA ILE A 42 0.01 21.97 -1.96
C ILE A 42 1.14 21.60 -2.93
N ILE A 43 1.70 20.39 -2.83
CA ILE A 43 2.75 19.91 -3.73
C ILE A 43 2.21 19.84 -5.16
N TYR A 44 1.02 19.27 -5.36
CA TYR A 44 0.37 19.15 -6.67
C TYR A 44 0.15 20.50 -7.32
N ARG A 45 -0.46 21.45 -6.59
CA ARG A 45 -0.69 22.83 -7.08
C ARG A 45 0.62 23.55 -7.39
N TYR A 46 1.64 23.38 -6.57
CA TYR A 46 2.94 23.99 -6.79
C TYR A 46 3.62 23.48 -8.06
N LEU A 47 3.57 22.18 -8.31
CA LEU A 47 4.10 21.60 -9.56
C LEU A 47 3.34 22.10 -10.79
N LEU A 48 2.01 22.20 -10.72
CA LEU A 48 1.20 22.81 -11.78
C LEU A 48 1.59 24.27 -12.02
N HIS A 49 1.79 25.06 -10.95
CA HIS A 49 2.23 26.46 -11.02
C HIS A 49 3.60 26.60 -11.69
N LEU A 50 4.52 25.65 -11.46
CA LEU A 50 5.82 25.61 -12.12
C LEU A 50 5.76 25.13 -13.58
N GLY A 51 4.58 24.84 -14.11
CA GLY A 51 4.35 24.45 -15.50
C GLY A 51 4.64 22.96 -15.78
N TYR A 52 4.68 22.10 -14.76
CA TYR A 52 4.73 20.66 -14.97
C TYR A 52 3.37 20.12 -15.40
N LYS A 53 3.38 19.14 -16.30
CA LYS A 53 2.23 18.25 -16.49
C LYS A 53 2.30 17.17 -15.40
N VAL A 54 1.31 17.12 -14.53
CA VAL A 54 1.30 16.19 -13.39
C VAL A 54 0.25 15.10 -13.63
N ARG A 55 0.63 13.84 -13.39
CA ARG A 55 -0.31 12.73 -13.22
C ARG A 55 -0.36 12.35 -11.76
N TYR A 56 -1.43 12.77 -11.10
CA TYR A 56 -1.68 12.48 -9.69
C TYR A 56 -2.63 11.29 -9.57
N VAL A 57 -2.15 10.24 -8.90
CA VAL A 57 -2.90 9.01 -8.60
C VAL A 57 -3.05 8.90 -7.08
N ARG A 58 -4.27 8.63 -6.62
CA ARG A 58 -4.58 8.36 -5.22
C ARG A 58 -5.56 7.20 -5.17
N ASN A 59 -5.26 6.14 -4.43
CA ASN A 59 -6.15 5.00 -4.35
C ASN A 59 -7.27 5.17 -3.31
N ILE A 60 -8.25 4.28 -3.41
CA ILE A 60 -9.21 3.96 -2.36
C ILE A 60 -8.95 2.51 -1.95
N THR A 61 -8.63 2.27 -0.67
CA THR A 61 -8.55 0.93 -0.10
C THR A 61 -9.95 0.50 0.34
N ASP A 62 -10.53 -0.40 -0.42
CA ASP A 62 -11.89 -0.90 -0.28
C ASP A 62 -11.95 -2.39 0.09
N VAL A 63 -10.81 -3.00 0.47
CA VAL A 63 -10.67 -4.39 0.93
C VAL A 63 -9.34 -4.62 1.64
N GLY A 64 -9.22 -5.69 2.43
CA GLY A 64 -7.92 -6.24 2.85
C GLY A 64 -7.20 -5.55 3.98
N HIS A 65 -7.80 -4.56 4.64
CA HIS A 65 -7.18 -3.87 5.77
C HIS A 65 -7.62 -4.49 7.10
N LEU A 66 -6.81 -5.40 7.62
CA LEU A 66 -7.05 -6.06 8.90
C LEU A 66 -6.81 -5.11 10.10
N GLU A 67 -7.49 -5.34 11.24
CA GLU A 67 -7.53 -4.38 12.36
C GLU A 67 -6.19 -4.09 13.03
N ASP A 68 -5.31 -5.09 13.14
CA ASP A 68 -4.13 -4.98 13.98
C ASP A 68 -2.80 -5.24 13.26
N ASP A 69 -2.72 -5.20 11.94
CA ASP A 69 -1.58 -5.78 11.20
C ASP A 69 -1.28 -7.25 11.62
N LEU A 70 -2.10 -7.76 12.55
CA LEU A 70 -2.12 -9.13 13.04
C LEU A 70 -2.99 -9.95 12.11
N GLU A 71 -2.53 -11.10 11.72
CA GLU A 71 -3.15 -11.96 10.70
C GLU A 71 -4.52 -12.50 11.07
N ASN A 72 -4.92 -12.39 12.32
CA ASN A 72 -6.21 -12.85 12.85
C ASN A 72 -7.21 -11.71 13.03
N GLY A 73 -6.86 -10.48 12.64
CA GLY A 73 -7.77 -9.33 12.65
C GLY A 73 -8.87 -9.49 11.61
N GLU A 74 -10.08 -9.05 11.94
CA GLU A 74 -11.16 -8.94 10.97
C GLU A 74 -10.91 -7.74 10.05
N ASP A 75 -11.28 -7.86 8.77
CA ASP A 75 -11.27 -6.73 7.84
C ASP A 75 -12.15 -5.59 8.38
N ARG A 76 -11.62 -4.38 8.45
CA ARG A 76 -12.29 -3.19 9.03
C ARG A 76 -13.60 -2.87 8.34
N ILE A 77 -13.69 -3.06 7.01
CA ILE A 77 -14.90 -2.82 6.23
C ILE A 77 -15.95 -3.87 6.57
N ILE A 78 -15.56 -5.15 6.63
CA ILE A 78 -16.48 -6.26 6.98
C ILE A 78 -16.99 -6.09 8.41
N LYS A 79 -16.12 -5.73 9.36
CA LYS A 79 -16.52 -5.47 10.76
C LYS A 79 -17.53 -4.31 10.84
N LYS A 80 -17.27 -3.23 10.10
CA LYS A 80 -18.17 -2.07 10.06
C LYS A 80 -19.52 -2.46 9.46
N ALA A 81 -19.53 -3.16 8.34
CA ALA A 81 -20.72 -3.64 7.67
C ALA A 81 -21.60 -4.50 8.59
N ARG A 82 -20.98 -5.44 9.32
CA ARG A 82 -21.66 -6.27 10.30
C ARG A 82 -22.25 -5.45 11.45
N THR A 83 -21.50 -4.46 11.95
CA THR A 83 -21.95 -3.59 13.05
C THR A 83 -23.15 -2.75 12.63
N GLU A 84 -23.15 -2.24 11.42
CA GLU A 84 -24.22 -1.38 10.87
C GLU A 84 -25.32 -2.19 10.18
N LYS A 85 -25.18 -3.51 10.04
CA LYS A 85 -26.12 -4.44 9.38
C LYS A 85 -26.40 -4.05 7.91
N ILE A 86 -25.35 -3.69 7.18
CA ILE A 86 -25.36 -3.36 5.76
C ILE A 86 -24.31 -4.18 5.02
N GLU A 87 -24.33 -4.16 3.68
CA GLU A 87 -23.33 -4.84 2.89
C GLU A 87 -21.96 -4.11 2.89
N PRO A 88 -20.83 -4.83 2.79
CA PRO A 88 -19.50 -4.21 2.76
C PRO A 88 -19.36 -3.11 1.71
N MET A 89 -19.93 -3.30 0.52
CA MET A 89 -19.87 -2.30 -0.54
C MET A 89 -20.74 -1.07 -0.29
N GLU A 90 -21.77 -1.17 0.58
CA GLU A 90 -22.51 0.01 1.06
C GLU A 90 -21.63 0.85 2.00
N VAL A 91 -20.86 0.20 2.88
CA VAL A 91 -19.86 0.89 3.73
C VAL A 91 -18.85 1.63 2.85
N VAL A 92 -18.26 0.94 1.87
CA VAL A 92 -17.31 1.52 0.91
C VAL A 92 -17.88 2.74 0.22
N GLN A 93 -19.10 2.61 -0.33
CA GLN A 93 -19.76 3.71 -1.06
C GLN A 93 -20.03 4.91 -0.13
N LEU A 94 -20.58 4.65 1.05
CA LEU A 94 -20.91 5.70 2.03
C LEU A 94 -19.68 6.53 2.41
N TYR A 95 -18.61 5.87 2.85
CA TYR A 95 -17.41 6.55 3.32
C TYR A 95 -16.52 7.10 2.20
N THR A 96 -16.60 6.54 0.99
CA THR A 96 -15.95 7.16 -0.19
C THR A 96 -16.61 8.49 -0.55
N VAL A 97 -17.93 8.53 -0.57
CA VAL A 97 -18.67 9.78 -0.82
C VAL A 97 -18.41 10.81 0.28
N ASP A 98 -18.41 10.40 1.55
CA ASP A 98 -18.09 11.28 2.67
C ASP A 98 -16.66 11.83 2.58
N PHE A 99 -15.69 10.97 2.29
CA PHE A 99 -14.30 11.37 2.04
C PHE A 99 -14.19 12.46 0.99
N HIS A 100 -14.82 12.28 -0.17
CA HIS A 100 -14.80 13.30 -1.22
C HIS A 100 -15.46 14.61 -0.79
N LYS A 101 -16.58 14.57 -0.05
CA LYS A 101 -17.23 15.75 0.51
C LYS A 101 -16.30 16.52 1.44
N VAL A 102 -15.62 15.80 2.34
CA VAL A 102 -14.67 16.42 3.29
C VAL A 102 -13.49 17.07 2.54
N LEU A 103 -12.90 16.38 1.55
CA LEU A 103 -11.81 16.96 0.75
C LEU A 103 -12.25 18.22 -0.01
N ASN A 104 -13.47 18.24 -0.51
CA ASN A 104 -14.03 19.43 -1.17
C ASN A 104 -14.19 20.63 -0.22
N LEU A 105 -14.55 20.38 1.06
CA LEU A 105 -14.61 21.44 2.09
C LEU A 105 -13.24 22.08 2.32
N PHE A 106 -12.14 21.32 2.20
CA PHE A 106 -10.78 21.83 2.26
C PHE A 106 -10.24 22.37 0.92
N ASN A 107 -11.09 22.44 -0.12
CA ASN A 107 -10.69 22.89 -1.46
C ASN A 107 -9.51 22.10 -2.05
N ILE A 108 -9.42 20.80 -1.73
CA ILE A 108 -8.40 19.88 -2.26
C ILE A 108 -8.78 19.48 -3.68
N LEU A 109 -7.83 19.59 -4.60
CA LEU A 109 -8.03 19.15 -5.98
C LEU A 109 -8.17 17.62 -6.06
N PRO A 110 -9.08 17.11 -6.90
CA PRO A 110 -9.18 15.68 -7.14
C PRO A 110 -7.92 15.16 -7.83
N PRO A 111 -7.55 13.88 -7.62
CA PRO A 111 -6.50 13.24 -8.41
C PRO A 111 -6.95 13.07 -9.87
N ASN A 112 -5.99 12.85 -10.78
CA ASN A 112 -6.33 12.52 -12.16
C ASN A 112 -6.90 11.09 -12.28
N ILE A 113 -6.47 10.18 -11.41
CA ILE A 113 -6.89 8.78 -11.38
C ILE A 113 -7.07 8.38 -9.91
N GLU A 114 -8.22 7.81 -9.58
CA GLU A 114 -8.53 7.31 -8.24
C GLU A 114 -8.93 5.83 -8.32
N PRO A 115 -7.95 4.91 -8.38
CA PRO A 115 -8.21 3.48 -8.50
C PRO A 115 -8.63 2.87 -7.15
N THR A 116 -9.41 1.77 -7.20
CA THR A 116 -9.76 0.97 -6.03
C THR A 116 -8.94 -0.31 -5.96
N ALA A 117 -8.70 -0.82 -4.76
CA ALA A 117 -7.99 -2.08 -4.57
C ALA A 117 -8.75 -3.26 -5.20
N THR A 118 -10.08 -3.32 -5.02
CA THR A 118 -10.93 -4.36 -5.63
C THR A 118 -10.93 -4.33 -7.15
N GLY A 119 -10.78 -3.15 -7.75
CA GLY A 119 -10.67 -2.99 -9.21
C GLY A 119 -9.34 -3.46 -9.79
N HIS A 120 -8.37 -3.86 -8.95
CA HIS A 120 -7.00 -4.17 -9.36
C HIS A 120 -6.49 -5.53 -8.85
N ILE A 121 -7.39 -6.45 -8.55
CA ILE A 121 -7.06 -7.81 -8.06
C ILE A 121 -6.16 -8.56 -9.05
N ILE A 122 -6.38 -8.43 -10.34
CA ILE A 122 -5.57 -9.10 -11.37
C ILE A 122 -4.12 -8.61 -11.31
N GLU A 123 -3.91 -7.31 -11.27
CA GLU A 123 -2.57 -6.70 -11.19
C GLU A 123 -1.84 -7.10 -9.91
N GLN A 124 -2.55 -7.16 -8.79
CA GLN A 124 -2.00 -7.61 -7.52
C GLN A 124 -1.55 -9.07 -7.60
N ILE A 125 -2.38 -9.96 -8.13
CA ILE A 125 -2.03 -11.38 -8.35
C ILE A 125 -0.80 -11.51 -9.24
N GLU A 126 -0.69 -10.74 -10.32
CA GLU A 126 0.47 -10.80 -11.23
C GLU A 126 1.77 -10.35 -10.54
N ILE A 127 1.73 -9.33 -9.69
CA ILE A 127 2.88 -8.92 -8.89
C ILE A 127 3.27 -10.01 -7.91
N ILE A 128 2.31 -10.61 -7.19
CA ILE A 128 2.58 -11.69 -6.25
C ILE A 128 3.23 -12.89 -6.96
N LYS A 129 2.73 -13.28 -8.13
CA LYS A 129 3.37 -14.33 -8.96
C LYS A 129 4.82 -13.99 -9.31
N SER A 130 5.10 -12.72 -9.65
CA SER A 130 6.46 -12.26 -9.96
C SER A 130 7.37 -12.38 -8.74
N ILE A 131 6.92 -11.95 -7.55
CA ILE A 131 7.67 -12.04 -6.30
C ILE A 131 7.95 -13.52 -5.93
N LEU A 132 6.93 -14.38 -6.04
CA LEU A 132 7.07 -15.83 -5.82
C LEU A 132 8.09 -16.45 -6.78
N LYS A 133 8.00 -16.15 -8.08
CA LYS A 133 8.94 -16.65 -9.10
C LYS A 133 10.39 -16.26 -8.81
N LYS A 134 10.62 -15.10 -8.21
CA LYS A 134 11.96 -14.64 -7.80
C LYS A 134 12.39 -15.19 -6.43
N GLY A 135 11.49 -15.89 -5.75
CA GLY A 135 11.74 -16.56 -4.50
C GLY A 135 11.75 -15.68 -3.27
N TYR A 136 11.21 -14.45 -3.33
CA TYR A 136 11.06 -13.55 -2.18
C TYR A 136 9.69 -13.68 -1.50
N ALA A 137 8.91 -14.65 -1.89
CA ALA A 137 7.66 -15.01 -1.22
C ALA A 137 7.52 -16.54 -1.15
N TYR A 138 6.61 -17.00 -0.30
CA TYR A 138 6.28 -18.41 -0.15
C TYR A 138 4.79 -18.59 0.11
N GLU A 139 4.27 -19.75 -0.29
CA GLU A 139 2.89 -20.16 -0.06
C GLU A 139 2.82 -21.10 1.16
N ILE A 140 1.82 -20.89 1.99
CA ILE A 140 1.48 -21.77 3.12
C ILE A 140 -0.04 -21.80 3.29
N ASN A 141 -0.63 -22.98 3.34
CA ASN A 141 -2.07 -23.19 3.57
C ASN A 141 -3.01 -22.37 2.66
N GLY A 142 -2.54 -22.00 1.42
CA GLY A 142 -3.28 -21.20 0.47
C GLY A 142 -3.18 -19.68 0.69
N SER A 143 -2.37 -19.23 1.64
CA SER A 143 -1.95 -17.83 1.80
C SER A 143 -0.53 -17.63 1.26
N VAL A 144 -0.19 -16.42 0.83
CA VAL A 144 1.14 -16.08 0.32
C VAL A 144 1.74 -14.98 1.18
N TYR A 145 2.97 -15.20 1.63
CA TYR A 145 3.71 -14.26 2.48
C TYR A 145 5.00 -13.81 1.82
N PHE A 146 5.38 -12.56 2.04
CA PHE A 146 6.67 -12.01 1.66
C PHE A 146 7.73 -12.46 2.67
N ASP A 147 8.86 -12.99 2.18
CA ASP A 147 9.98 -13.47 2.96
C ASP A 147 10.97 -12.30 3.21
N VAL A 148 10.74 -11.59 4.30
CA VAL A 148 11.52 -10.39 4.65
C VAL A 148 12.98 -10.73 4.92
N SER A 149 13.25 -11.84 5.60
CA SER A 149 14.62 -12.26 5.89
C SER A 149 15.42 -12.57 4.63
N LYS A 150 14.80 -13.25 3.66
CA LYS A 150 15.44 -13.55 2.39
C LYS A 150 15.67 -12.30 1.55
N PHE A 151 14.71 -11.38 1.55
CA PHE A 151 14.83 -10.10 0.87
C PHE A 151 15.96 -9.25 1.46
N ASP A 152 16.05 -9.15 2.79
CA ASP A 152 17.07 -8.35 3.48
C ASP A 152 18.50 -8.77 3.14
N ASN A 153 18.73 -10.06 2.95
CA ASN A 153 20.03 -10.60 2.53
C ASN A 153 20.49 -10.06 1.15
N SER A 154 19.55 -9.65 0.30
CA SER A 154 19.85 -9.20 -1.08
C SER A 154 19.73 -7.69 -1.26
N TYR A 155 18.75 -7.05 -0.59
CA TYR A 155 18.33 -5.68 -0.90
C TYR A 155 18.27 -4.74 0.31
N LYS A 156 18.41 -5.23 1.52
CA LYS A 156 18.24 -4.48 2.78
C LYS A 156 16.83 -3.94 2.99
N TYR A 157 16.11 -4.52 3.93
CA TYR A 157 14.82 -4.04 4.43
C TYR A 157 15.02 -2.90 5.46
N GLY A 158 14.08 -1.98 5.58
CA GLY A 158 14.18 -0.88 6.55
C GLY A 158 14.93 0.36 6.06
N LYS A 159 15.20 0.49 4.75
CA LYS A 159 15.91 1.64 4.16
C LYS A 159 15.24 2.98 4.47
N LEU A 160 13.92 3.03 4.34
CA LEU A 160 13.13 4.24 4.54
C LEU A 160 12.92 4.55 6.02
N SER A 161 12.52 3.54 6.79
CA SER A 161 12.20 3.69 8.21
C SER A 161 13.44 3.85 9.09
N LYS A 162 14.62 3.45 8.60
CA LYS A 162 15.89 3.35 9.36
C LYS A 162 15.81 2.31 10.49
N ARG A 163 14.94 1.32 10.36
CA ARG A 163 14.80 0.20 11.31
C ARG A 163 15.64 -0.97 10.87
N ASN A 164 16.27 -1.65 11.83
CA ASN A 164 16.96 -2.91 11.59
C ASN A 164 16.02 -4.09 11.84
N ILE A 165 16.17 -5.16 11.08
CA ILE A 165 15.36 -6.39 11.25
C ILE A 165 15.54 -6.97 12.65
N GLU A 166 16.74 -6.95 13.21
CA GLU A 166 17.03 -7.43 14.56
C GLU A 166 16.21 -6.71 15.63
N ASP A 167 16.05 -5.39 15.51
CA ASP A 167 15.20 -4.59 16.39
C ASP A 167 13.70 -4.94 16.21
N LEU A 168 13.29 -5.28 15.01
CA LEU A 168 11.92 -5.70 14.72
C LEU A 168 11.62 -7.07 15.33
N ILE A 169 12.53 -8.03 15.21
CA ILE A 169 12.41 -9.36 15.79
C ILE A 169 12.38 -9.30 17.32
N SER A 170 13.27 -8.52 17.93
CA SER A 170 13.37 -8.41 19.38
C SER A 170 12.15 -7.75 20.05
N ASN A 171 11.45 -6.88 19.30
CA ASN A 171 10.24 -6.18 19.76
C ASN A 171 8.95 -6.93 19.44
N THR A 172 9.01 -8.00 18.64
CA THR A 172 7.83 -8.81 18.33
C THR A 172 7.62 -9.82 19.46
N ARG A 173 6.61 -9.61 20.31
CA ARG A 173 6.14 -10.64 21.23
C ARG A 173 5.67 -11.82 20.39
N SER A 174 6.08 -13.05 20.77
CA SER A 174 5.53 -14.28 20.21
C SER A 174 4.05 -14.34 20.58
N LEU A 175 3.18 -13.88 19.68
CA LEU A 175 1.74 -14.01 19.84
C LEU A 175 1.34 -15.43 19.43
N GLU A 176 0.68 -16.13 20.33
CA GLU A 176 0.03 -17.40 20.02
C GLU A 176 -0.93 -17.18 18.84
N GLY A 177 -0.76 -17.92 17.74
CA GLY A 177 -1.58 -17.78 16.52
C GLY A 177 -0.87 -17.32 15.25
N GLN A 178 0.44 -17.05 15.28
CA GLN A 178 1.26 -16.77 14.09
C GLN A 178 1.77 -18.06 13.38
N SER A 179 0.97 -19.11 13.37
CA SER A 179 1.43 -20.46 12.96
C SER A 179 1.83 -20.61 11.50
N ASP A 180 1.43 -19.69 10.62
CA ASP A 180 1.67 -19.82 9.18
C ASP A 180 2.89 -19.07 8.65
N LYS A 181 3.46 -18.12 9.41
CA LYS A 181 4.64 -17.36 8.99
C LYS A 181 5.95 -18.09 9.34
N LYS A 182 6.92 -17.99 8.43
CA LYS A 182 8.29 -18.44 8.73
C LYS A 182 8.97 -17.52 9.73
N SER A 183 8.62 -16.23 9.71
CA SER A 183 9.24 -15.19 10.54
C SER A 183 8.21 -14.13 10.91
N PRO A 184 8.25 -13.57 12.14
CA PRO A 184 7.27 -12.60 12.60
C PRO A 184 7.17 -11.32 11.74
N GLN A 185 8.26 -10.92 11.10
CA GLN A 185 8.34 -9.76 10.23
C GLN A 185 7.80 -9.98 8.82
N ASP A 186 7.55 -11.24 8.42
CA ASP A 186 6.95 -11.54 7.13
C ASP A 186 5.53 -10.97 7.07
N PHE A 187 5.12 -10.52 5.91
CA PHE A 187 3.80 -9.90 5.76
C PHE A 187 3.01 -10.54 4.61
N ALA A 188 1.69 -10.50 4.76
CA ALA A 188 0.80 -11.13 3.79
C ALA A 188 0.79 -10.39 2.45
N LEU A 189 0.90 -11.13 1.36
CA LEU A 189 0.65 -10.68 -0.02
C LEU A 189 -0.74 -11.13 -0.48
N TRP A 190 -1.15 -12.34 -0.07
CA TRP A 190 -2.47 -12.91 -0.30
C TRP A 190 -2.90 -13.70 0.92
N LYS A 191 -4.13 -13.46 1.38
CA LYS A 191 -4.72 -14.22 2.51
C LYS A 191 -5.81 -15.12 1.98
N LYS A 192 -5.77 -16.39 2.36
CA LYS A 192 -6.87 -17.32 2.15
C LYS A 192 -8.10 -16.85 2.92
N ALA A 193 -9.24 -16.78 2.24
CA ALA A 193 -10.49 -16.40 2.87
C ALA A 193 -11.09 -17.57 3.67
N GLU A 194 -11.61 -17.26 4.86
CA GLU A 194 -12.46 -18.15 5.60
C GLU A 194 -13.86 -18.26 4.93
N PRO A 195 -14.64 -19.32 5.15
CA PRO A 195 -15.94 -19.51 4.50
C PRO A 195 -16.91 -18.33 4.65
N GLN A 196 -16.83 -17.60 5.76
CA GLN A 196 -17.66 -16.44 6.08
C GLN A 196 -17.22 -15.14 5.41
N HIS A 197 -16.03 -15.08 4.80
CA HIS A 197 -15.57 -13.89 4.10
C HIS A 197 -16.37 -13.68 2.81
N ILE A 198 -17.10 -12.57 2.73
CA ILE A 198 -17.92 -12.19 1.56
C ILE A 198 -17.02 -11.65 0.45
N MET A 199 -16.07 -10.75 0.79
CA MET A 199 -15.14 -10.13 -0.15
C MET A 199 -13.93 -11.05 -0.38
N ARG A 200 -14.02 -11.89 -1.41
CA ARG A 200 -12.97 -12.85 -1.79
C ARG A 200 -12.96 -13.07 -3.29
N TRP A 201 -11.79 -13.35 -3.81
CA TRP A 201 -11.54 -13.56 -5.24
C TRP A 201 -10.78 -14.85 -5.46
N LYS A 202 -10.97 -15.45 -6.62
CA LYS A 202 -10.19 -16.61 -7.05
C LYS A 202 -8.75 -16.21 -7.33
N SER A 203 -7.80 -16.98 -6.85
CA SER A 203 -6.39 -16.87 -7.15
C SER A 203 -5.76 -18.24 -7.42
N PRO A 204 -4.51 -18.30 -7.91
CA PRO A 204 -3.81 -19.58 -8.10
C PRO A 204 -3.58 -20.36 -6.79
N TRP A 205 -3.63 -19.68 -5.64
CA TRP A 205 -3.32 -20.25 -4.32
C TRP A 205 -4.58 -20.67 -3.57
N SER A 206 -5.58 -19.83 -3.57
CA SER A 206 -6.87 -20.06 -2.90
C SER A 206 -7.90 -18.99 -3.29
N ASP A 207 -9.16 -19.23 -2.95
CA ASP A 207 -10.12 -18.13 -2.80
C ASP A 207 -9.70 -17.29 -1.60
N GLY A 208 -9.50 -15.98 -1.81
CA GLY A 208 -8.92 -15.10 -0.81
C GLY A 208 -8.97 -13.62 -1.18
N PHE A 209 -8.15 -12.85 -0.53
CA PHE A 209 -8.05 -11.39 -0.73
C PHE A 209 -6.59 -10.93 -0.62
N PRO A 210 -6.23 -9.78 -1.24
CA PRO A 210 -4.88 -9.25 -1.18
C PRO A 210 -4.52 -8.74 0.22
N GLY A 211 -3.22 -8.79 0.57
CA GLY A 211 -2.69 -8.06 1.71
C GLY A 211 -2.72 -6.55 1.46
N TRP A 212 -2.77 -5.78 2.53
CA TRP A 212 -2.91 -4.31 2.44
C TRP A 212 -1.79 -3.61 1.68
N HIS A 213 -0.55 -4.11 1.75
CA HIS A 213 0.60 -3.41 1.16
C HIS A 213 0.76 -3.60 -0.35
N ILE A 214 0.19 -4.67 -0.94
CA ILE A 214 0.36 -4.96 -2.37
C ILE A 214 -0.50 -4.06 -3.27
N GLU A 215 -1.56 -3.47 -2.72
CA GLU A 215 -2.50 -2.63 -3.44
C GLU A 215 -1.81 -1.42 -4.08
N CYS A 216 -1.13 -0.63 -3.25
CA CYS A 216 -0.43 0.59 -3.69
C CYS A 216 0.70 0.27 -4.66
N THR A 217 1.44 -0.81 -4.44
CA THR A 217 2.46 -1.30 -5.37
C THR A 217 1.86 -1.61 -6.74
N ALA A 218 0.72 -2.30 -6.79
CA ALA A 218 0.07 -2.67 -8.03
C ALA A 218 -0.50 -1.45 -8.77
N MET A 219 -1.21 -0.58 -8.06
CA MET A 219 -1.88 0.57 -8.66
C MET A 219 -0.89 1.65 -9.09
N SER A 220 0.15 1.94 -8.29
CA SER A 220 1.19 2.89 -8.66
C SER A 220 1.92 2.43 -9.93
N ARG A 221 2.32 1.17 -9.99
CA ARG A 221 2.98 0.59 -11.17
C ARG A 221 2.10 0.63 -12.42
N LYS A 222 0.81 0.33 -12.29
CA LYS A 222 -0.13 0.34 -13.41
C LYS A 222 -0.27 1.71 -14.05
N TYR A 223 -0.38 2.76 -13.25
CA TYR A 223 -0.72 4.10 -13.73
C TYR A 223 0.48 5.02 -13.93
N LEU A 224 1.57 4.78 -13.22
CA LEU A 224 2.77 5.62 -13.28
C LEU A 224 3.98 4.91 -13.86
N GLY A 225 3.91 3.58 -14.01
CA GLY A 225 5.02 2.78 -14.52
C GLY A 225 5.93 2.24 -13.41
N GLU A 226 7.06 1.68 -13.81
CA GLU A 226 8.02 1.06 -12.89
C GLU A 226 8.78 2.06 -12.03
N LYS A 227 8.96 3.28 -12.54
CA LYS A 227 9.58 4.41 -11.86
C LYS A 227 8.74 5.65 -12.02
N PHE A 228 8.53 6.37 -10.95
CA PHE A 228 7.81 7.64 -10.92
C PHE A 228 8.43 8.58 -9.87
N ASP A 229 8.04 9.86 -9.91
CA ASP A 229 8.79 10.91 -9.23
C ASP A 229 8.50 11.02 -7.73
N ILE A 230 7.24 10.88 -7.32
CA ILE A 230 6.82 11.13 -5.93
C ILE A 230 5.88 10.03 -5.46
N HIS A 231 6.26 9.35 -4.37
CA HIS A 231 5.41 8.45 -3.62
C HIS A 231 5.16 9.04 -2.23
N GLY A 232 3.92 9.10 -1.79
CA GLY A 232 3.61 9.73 -0.53
C GLY A 232 2.41 9.15 0.20
N GLY A 233 2.32 9.54 1.48
CA GLY A 233 1.25 9.13 2.38
C GLY A 233 1.41 9.79 3.74
N GLY A 234 0.59 9.37 4.71
CA GLY A 234 0.74 9.78 6.10
C GLY A 234 2.07 9.31 6.70
N LEU A 235 2.61 10.05 7.66
CA LEU A 235 3.86 9.67 8.32
C LEU A 235 3.76 8.33 9.05
N ASP A 236 2.58 7.96 9.49
CA ASP A 236 2.21 6.66 10.06
C ASP A 236 2.40 5.51 9.07
N LEU A 237 2.23 5.76 7.77
CA LEU A 237 2.44 4.77 6.71
C LEU A 237 3.92 4.49 6.43
N LYS A 238 4.85 5.32 6.93
CA LYS A 238 6.29 5.14 6.70
C LYS A 238 6.76 3.74 7.07
N PHE A 239 6.22 3.19 8.16
CA PHE A 239 6.43 1.83 8.60
C PHE A 239 5.13 1.26 9.22
N PRO A 240 4.68 0.04 8.85
CA PRO A 240 5.34 -0.86 7.89
C PRO A 240 5.00 -0.60 6.41
N HIS A 241 3.93 0.16 6.09
CA HIS A 241 3.30 0.18 4.77
C HIS A 241 4.27 0.54 3.63
N HIS A 242 4.87 1.72 3.64
CA HIS A 242 5.80 2.15 2.58
C HIS A 242 7.07 1.28 2.51
N GLU A 243 7.55 0.78 3.64
CA GLU A 243 8.69 -0.14 3.65
C GLU A 243 8.35 -1.46 2.96
N CYS A 244 7.14 -1.99 3.19
CA CYS A 244 6.65 -3.18 2.50
C CYS A 244 6.46 -2.93 1.00
N GLU A 245 5.97 -1.76 0.58
CA GLU A 245 5.83 -1.40 -0.82
C GLU A 245 7.20 -1.32 -1.53
N ILE A 246 8.21 -0.73 -0.88
CA ILE A 246 9.60 -0.71 -1.39
C ILE A 246 10.09 -2.15 -1.59
N ALA A 247 9.94 -3.01 -0.58
CA ALA A 247 10.36 -4.40 -0.66
C ALA A 247 9.65 -5.15 -1.79
N GLN A 248 8.34 -4.98 -1.96
CA GLN A 248 7.57 -5.57 -3.05
C GLN A 248 8.04 -5.07 -4.42
N SER A 249 8.26 -3.77 -4.55
CA SER A 249 8.70 -3.15 -5.80
C SER A 249 10.09 -3.64 -6.20
N GLU A 250 11.06 -3.63 -5.31
CA GLU A 250 12.42 -4.13 -5.55
C GLU A 250 12.42 -5.62 -5.86
N ALA A 251 11.64 -6.44 -5.13
CA ALA A 251 11.51 -7.87 -5.37
C ALA A 251 10.82 -8.19 -6.70
N CYS A 252 9.91 -7.33 -7.16
CA CYS A 252 9.18 -7.51 -8.41
C CYS A 252 9.98 -7.02 -9.64
N LEU A 253 10.79 -5.97 -9.49
CA LEU A 253 11.61 -5.40 -10.56
C LEU A 253 12.93 -6.19 -10.67
N LEU A 254 13.49 -6.28 -11.86
CA LEU A 254 14.80 -6.92 -12.12
C LEU A 254 15.98 -6.01 -11.77
N TYR A 255 15.76 -4.87 -11.13
CA TYR A 255 16.77 -3.87 -10.90
C TYR A 255 17.60 -4.13 -9.65
N THR A 256 18.90 -3.99 -9.84
CA THR A 256 19.92 -3.91 -8.79
C THR A 256 19.77 -2.62 -7.97
N SER A 257 20.44 -2.56 -6.85
CA SER A 257 20.41 -1.52 -5.80
C SER A 257 20.42 -0.04 -6.23
N ASP A 258 20.71 0.27 -7.47
CA ASP A 258 20.75 1.66 -7.97
C ASP A 258 19.35 2.28 -8.20
N ALA A 259 18.29 1.46 -8.21
CA ALA A 259 16.93 1.96 -8.43
C ALA A 259 16.25 2.46 -7.15
N ALA A 260 16.74 2.08 -5.98
CA ALA A 260 16.18 2.49 -4.68
C ALA A 260 16.52 3.94 -4.29
N ASP A 261 17.55 4.53 -4.91
CA ASP A 261 17.92 5.93 -4.68
C ASP A 261 17.00 6.92 -5.41
N ASP A 262 16.19 6.42 -6.36
CA ASP A 262 15.27 7.23 -7.18
C ASP A 262 13.82 7.27 -6.61
N LEU A 263 13.50 6.48 -5.58
CA LEU A 263 12.22 6.58 -4.87
C LEU A 263 12.31 7.72 -3.86
N VAL A 264 12.00 8.92 -4.32
CA VAL A 264 11.91 10.11 -3.47
C VAL A 264 10.56 10.07 -2.78
N CYS A 265 10.57 9.82 -1.48
CA CYS A 265 9.42 10.04 -0.59
C CYS A 265 9.32 11.50 -0.21
#